data_bd007d1e30cd579634a142569ead4c81
#
_entry.id   bd007d1e30cd579634a142569ead4c81
#
_cell.length_a   1.000
_cell.length_b   1.000
_cell.length_c   1.000
_cell.angle_alpha   90.00
_cell.angle_beta   90.00
_cell.angle_gamma   90.00
#
_symmetry.space_group_name_H-M   'P 1'
#
loop_
_entity.id
_entity.type
_entity.pdbx_description
1 polymer ?
#
loop_
_entity_poly.entity_id
_entity_poly.type
_entity_poly.pdbx_seq_one_letter_code
_entity_poly.pdbx_strand_id
1 'polypeptide(L)'
;MNHIVPPSLLFDFQLSIPRCADPSPKTIGRLLSMPAGSQLFIPAAMNDLPRFADVSVAWNPDGLAVVISVKGKPMNPTGTSRDIKRSDVTLLWIDTRPAGNVHRATEYCHHFACLPVDEHQDSQPAVVVQPIAQQRTTRIDSSAKHIRTRTHLEKGGYDLEVWIPGTQLHGFREITEIGRIGFYCVVQDSNLGEQPLTLDDNFPTGYDPSMWVHLELTS
;
A
#
# COMPACT_ATOMS: atom_id res chain seq x y z
N MET A 1 -20.30 -5.31 -17.77
CA MET A 1 -19.97 -6.31 -18.83
C MET A 1 -18.87 -7.20 -18.28
N ASN A 2 -19.04 -8.53 -18.29
CA ASN A 2 -17.94 -9.42 -17.92
C ASN A 2 -16.93 -9.42 -19.07
N HIS A 3 -15.85 -8.68 -18.92
CA HIS A 3 -14.74 -8.76 -19.85
C HIS A 3 -14.01 -10.10 -19.64
N ILE A 4 -13.77 -10.85 -20.70
CA ILE A 4 -12.97 -12.11 -20.64
C ILE A 4 -11.54 -11.79 -20.19
N VAL A 5 -11.03 -10.62 -20.55
CA VAL A 5 -9.74 -10.09 -20.13
C VAL A 5 -9.98 -8.70 -19.52
N PRO A 6 -9.56 -8.45 -18.28
CA PRO A 6 -9.70 -7.12 -17.69
C PRO A 6 -8.94 -6.07 -18.52
N PRO A 7 -9.56 -4.92 -18.85
CA PRO A 7 -8.87 -3.87 -19.60
C PRO A 7 -7.52 -3.45 -19.00
N SER A 8 -7.41 -3.40 -17.68
CA SER A 8 -6.16 -3.03 -17.02
C SER A 8 -5.01 -4.01 -17.25
N LEU A 9 -5.29 -5.28 -17.60
CA LEU A 9 -4.27 -6.27 -17.94
C LEU A 9 -3.59 -5.99 -19.29
N LEU A 10 -4.23 -5.21 -20.16
CA LEU A 10 -3.73 -4.92 -21.50
C LEU A 10 -2.66 -3.79 -21.51
N PHE A 11 -2.42 -3.16 -20.38
CA PHE A 11 -1.51 -2.01 -20.27
C PHE A 11 -0.43 -2.28 -19.22
N ASP A 12 0.78 -1.88 -19.54
CA ASP A 12 1.88 -1.76 -18.57
C ASP A 12 1.84 -0.36 -17.95
N PHE A 13 1.39 -0.27 -16.69
CA PHE A 13 1.24 0.99 -15.99
C PHE A 13 2.56 1.38 -15.31
N GLN A 14 3.14 2.48 -15.76
CA GLN A 14 4.24 3.16 -15.10
C GLN A 14 3.69 4.44 -14.47
N LEU A 15 3.72 4.52 -13.14
CA LEU A 15 3.24 5.66 -12.39
C LEU A 15 4.43 6.39 -11.76
N SER A 16 4.38 7.71 -11.71
CA SER A 16 5.43 8.50 -11.07
C SER A 16 5.03 8.89 -9.66
N ILE A 17 5.98 8.84 -8.73
CA ILE A 17 5.80 9.30 -7.35
C ILE A 17 6.82 10.39 -7.02
N PRO A 18 6.35 11.53 -6.48
CA PRO A 18 7.22 12.66 -6.17
C PRO A 18 7.97 12.47 -4.85
N ARG A 19 9.02 13.26 -4.70
CA ARG A 19 9.77 13.32 -3.46
C ARG A 19 8.98 14.10 -2.39
N CYS A 20 8.92 13.56 -1.15
CA CYS A 20 8.26 14.20 -0.02
C CYS A 20 9.26 14.66 1.07
N ALA A 21 8.77 15.53 1.95
CA ALA A 21 9.48 15.87 3.19
C ALA A 21 9.44 14.70 4.18
N ASP A 22 10.30 14.76 5.20
CA ASP A 22 10.27 13.83 6.31
C ASP A 22 8.95 13.88 7.07
N PRO A 23 8.52 12.74 7.64
CA PRO A 23 7.32 12.71 8.45
C PRO A 23 7.44 13.64 9.66
N SER A 24 6.37 14.35 9.96
CA SER A 24 6.34 15.30 11.08
C SER A 24 6.70 14.58 12.40
N PRO A 25 7.64 15.12 13.21
CA PRO A 25 7.92 14.60 14.54
C PRO A 25 6.79 14.89 15.54
N LYS A 26 5.89 15.84 15.21
CA LYS A 26 4.80 16.25 16.09
C LYS A 26 3.71 15.20 16.15
N THR A 27 3.20 14.96 17.35
CA THR A 27 2.07 14.04 17.59
C THR A 27 0.71 14.66 17.26
N ILE A 28 0.63 15.97 17.06
CA ILE A 28 -0.60 16.71 16.74
C ILE A 28 -0.60 17.10 15.26
N GLY A 29 -1.72 16.89 14.57
CA GLY A 29 -1.90 17.19 13.14
C GLY A 29 -1.49 16.04 12.22
N ARG A 30 -1.21 16.33 10.95
CA ARG A 30 -0.82 15.33 9.96
C ARG A 30 0.58 14.79 10.21
N LEU A 31 0.74 13.46 10.02
CA LEU A 31 2.04 12.80 10.04
C LEU A 31 2.82 13.09 8.76
N LEU A 32 2.13 13.08 7.63
CA LEU A 32 2.71 13.21 6.31
C LEU A 32 2.26 14.51 5.62
N SER A 33 3.16 15.09 4.83
CA SER A 33 2.85 16.18 3.90
C SER A 33 3.03 15.66 2.49
N MET A 34 1.93 15.27 1.87
CA MET A 34 1.95 14.70 0.52
C MET A 34 2.06 15.81 -0.51
N PRO A 35 3.07 15.77 -1.40
CA PRO A 35 3.22 16.76 -2.46
C PRO A 35 2.18 16.56 -3.57
N ALA A 36 2.01 17.57 -4.42
CA ALA A 36 1.21 17.44 -5.63
C ALA A 36 1.74 16.33 -6.53
N GLY A 37 0.84 15.56 -7.14
CA GLY A 37 1.21 14.43 -8.00
C GLY A 37 1.47 13.11 -7.26
N SER A 38 1.31 13.07 -5.93
CA SER A 38 1.44 11.83 -5.16
C SER A 38 0.25 10.87 -5.29
N GLN A 39 -0.93 11.37 -5.70
CA GLN A 39 -2.13 10.54 -5.88
C GLN A 39 -1.97 9.64 -7.10
N LEU A 40 -2.08 8.34 -6.88
CA LEU A 40 -1.98 7.34 -7.94
C LEU A 40 -3.25 7.29 -8.79
N PHE A 41 -3.06 7.09 -10.08
CA PHE A 41 -4.13 6.57 -10.92
C PHE A 41 -4.46 5.13 -10.49
N ILE A 42 -5.74 4.77 -10.46
CA ILE A 42 -6.21 3.44 -10.07
C ILE A 42 -6.68 2.68 -11.31
N PRO A 43 -5.82 1.85 -11.93
CA PRO A 43 -6.16 1.11 -13.16
C PRO A 43 -7.36 0.17 -13.01
N ALA A 44 -7.61 -0.36 -11.80
CA ALA A 44 -8.76 -1.21 -11.52
C ALA A 44 -10.12 -0.56 -11.87
N ALA A 45 -10.20 0.77 -11.87
CA ALA A 45 -11.40 1.49 -12.31
C ALA A 45 -11.76 1.23 -13.79
N MET A 46 -10.79 0.81 -14.62
CA MET A 46 -11.04 0.40 -16.01
C MET A 46 -11.74 -0.96 -16.11
N ASN A 47 -11.74 -1.73 -15.03
CA ASN A 47 -12.36 -3.06 -14.94
C ASN A 47 -13.77 -3.03 -14.33
N ASP A 48 -14.38 -1.86 -14.21
CA ASP A 48 -15.66 -1.64 -13.52
C ASP A 48 -15.63 -2.06 -12.02
N LEU A 49 -14.44 -2.11 -11.40
CA LEU A 49 -14.30 -2.43 -9.98
C LEU A 49 -14.63 -1.21 -9.10
N PRO A 50 -15.05 -1.43 -7.83
CA PRO A 50 -15.37 -0.36 -6.91
C PRO A 50 -14.23 0.66 -6.76
N ARG A 51 -14.57 1.93 -6.66
CA ARG A 51 -13.62 3.00 -6.36
C ARG A 51 -14.17 3.87 -5.22
N PHE A 52 -13.65 3.65 -4.03
CA PHE A 52 -14.04 4.35 -2.81
C PHE A 52 -12.83 4.90 -2.03
N ALA A 53 -11.62 4.57 -2.48
CA ALA A 53 -10.39 5.03 -1.85
C ALA A 53 -9.47 5.72 -2.86
N ASP A 54 -8.89 6.83 -2.45
CA ASP A 54 -7.74 7.45 -3.10
C ASP A 54 -6.46 6.97 -2.43
N VAL A 55 -5.46 6.58 -3.21
CA VAL A 55 -4.15 6.13 -2.74
C VAL A 55 -3.10 7.12 -3.20
N SER A 56 -2.35 7.67 -2.27
CA SER A 56 -1.22 8.57 -2.55
C SER A 56 0.07 7.95 -2.06
N VAL A 57 1.12 8.02 -2.88
CA VAL A 57 2.46 7.51 -2.53
C VAL A 57 3.49 8.59 -2.85
N ALA A 58 4.43 8.76 -1.95
CA ALA A 58 5.59 9.63 -2.15
C ALA A 58 6.82 9.00 -1.46
N TRP A 59 8.00 9.48 -1.79
CA TRP A 59 9.24 8.89 -1.31
C TRP A 59 10.25 9.94 -0.88
N ASN A 60 11.22 9.54 -0.07
CA ASN A 60 12.49 10.24 0.07
C ASN A 60 13.59 9.21 0.42
N PRO A 61 14.87 9.60 0.54
CA PRO A 61 15.95 8.67 0.86
C PRO A 61 15.78 7.88 2.17
N ASP A 62 14.92 8.36 3.07
CA ASP A 62 14.70 7.75 4.38
C ASP A 62 13.48 6.83 4.46
N GLY A 63 12.60 6.82 3.42
CA GLY A 63 11.45 5.93 3.41
C GLY A 63 10.36 6.26 2.39
N LEU A 64 9.24 5.57 2.54
CA LEU A 64 8.02 5.74 1.75
C LEU A 64 6.89 6.33 2.59
N ALA A 65 6.19 7.30 2.03
CA ALA A 65 4.95 7.86 2.54
C ALA A 65 3.77 7.29 1.76
N VAL A 66 2.78 6.72 2.44
CA VAL A 66 1.55 6.23 1.83
C VAL A 66 0.37 6.83 2.57
N VAL A 67 -0.58 7.39 1.85
CA VAL A 67 -1.85 7.89 2.40
C VAL A 67 -3.00 7.25 1.66
N ILE A 68 -3.93 6.70 2.41
CA ILE A 68 -5.16 6.09 1.92
C ILE A 68 -6.32 6.92 2.43
N SER A 69 -7.12 7.49 1.52
CA SER A 69 -8.31 8.28 1.83
C SER A 69 -9.56 7.53 1.41
N VAL A 70 -10.26 6.93 2.36
CA VAL A 70 -11.51 6.19 2.14
C VAL A 70 -12.70 7.14 2.29
N LYS A 71 -13.64 7.08 1.34
CA LYS A 71 -14.84 7.92 1.27
C LYS A 71 -16.10 7.08 1.08
N GLY A 72 -17.22 7.60 1.53
CA GLY A 72 -18.53 6.94 1.37
C GLY A 72 -18.78 5.82 2.38
N LYS A 73 -17.94 5.68 3.40
CA LYS A 73 -18.11 4.69 4.46
C LYS A 73 -19.20 5.12 5.43
N PRO A 74 -20.27 4.31 5.63
CA PRO A 74 -21.41 4.68 6.48
C PRO A 74 -21.10 4.60 7.99
N MET A 75 -20.12 3.79 8.38
CA MET A 75 -19.74 3.54 9.77
C MET A 75 -18.24 3.85 9.96
N ASN A 76 -17.83 4.04 11.22
CA ASN A 76 -16.41 4.15 11.53
C ASN A 76 -15.65 2.87 11.14
N PRO A 77 -14.36 2.97 10.80
CA PRO A 77 -13.56 1.79 10.50
C PRO A 77 -13.46 0.88 11.74
N THR A 78 -13.42 -0.43 11.48
CA THR A 78 -13.23 -1.47 12.49
C THR A 78 -12.07 -2.36 12.07
N GLY A 79 -11.33 -2.89 13.04
CA GLY A 79 -10.24 -3.79 12.70
C GLY A 79 -9.53 -4.37 13.90
N THR A 80 -8.87 -5.48 13.65
CA THR A 80 -8.06 -6.16 14.64
C THR A 80 -6.85 -6.82 13.98
N SER A 81 -5.68 -6.59 14.53
CA SER A 81 -4.43 -7.22 14.09
C SER A 81 -4.44 -8.75 14.21
N ARG A 82 -5.40 -9.32 14.93
CA ARG A 82 -5.60 -10.78 15.09
C ARG A 82 -6.44 -11.41 13.98
N ASP A 83 -7.26 -10.62 13.29
CA ASP A 83 -8.10 -11.09 12.18
C ASP A 83 -8.13 -10.06 11.05
N ILE A 84 -7.06 -10.01 10.28
CA ILE A 84 -6.89 -9.08 9.15
C ILE A 84 -8.00 -9.25 8.11
N LYS A 85 -8.47 -10.48 7.88
CA LYS A 85 -9.48 -10.77 6.85
C LYS A 85 -10.85 -10.14 7.13
N ARG A 86 -11.15 -9.87 8.39
CA ARG A 86 -12.42 -9.24 8.81
C ARG A 86 -12.27 -7.77 9.16
N SER A 87 -11.08 -7.22 8.96
CA SER A 87 -10.77 -5.84 9.30
C SER A 87 -10.90 -4.92 8.10
N ASP A 88 -11.22 -3.65 8.37
CA ASP A 88 -10.90 -2.58 7.45
C ASP A 88 -9.37 -2.47 7.40
N VAL A 89 -8.79 -2.67 6.25
CA VAL A 89 -7.33 -2.78 6.12
C VAL A 89 -6.86 -2.37 4.73
N THR A 90 -5.71 -1.76 4.64
CA THR A 90 -4.98 -1.63 3.38
C THR A 90 -3.82 -2.61 3.37
N LEU A 91 -3.83 -3.51 2.42
CA LEU A 91 -2.75 -4.43 2.14
C LEU A 91 -1.79 -3.76 1.16
N LEU A 92 -0.49 -3.72 1.49
CA LEU A 92 0.55 -3.09 0.69
C LEU A 92 1.63 -4.13 0.34
N TRP A 93 1.94 -4.27 -0.94
CA TRP A 93 3.08 -5.02 -1.44
C TRP A 93 4.08 -4.07 -2.07
N ILE A 94 5.34 -4.22 -1.70
CA ILE A 94 6.44 -3.35 -2.14
C ILE A 94 7.62 -4.22 -2.56
N ASP A 95 8.12 -4.02 -3.76
CA ASP A 95 9.38 -4.61 -4.24
C ASP A 95 10.40 -3.50 -4.42
N THR A 96 11.47 -3.51 -3.63
CA THR A 96 12.56 -2.52 -3.72
C THR A 96 13.52 -2.79 -4.87
N ARG A 97 13.39 -3.94 -5.57
CA ARG A 97 14.24 -4.33 -6.69
C ARG A 97 13.42 -4.99 -7.80
N PRO A 98 12.46 -4.25 -8.40
CA PRO A 98 11.55 -4.82 -9.38
C PRO A 98 12.30 -5.22 -10.66
N ALA A 99 12.19 -6.49 -11.02
CA ALA A 99 12.86 -7.10 -12.17
C ALA A 99 11.86 -7.73 -13.14
N GLY A 100 10.73 -7.14 -13.40
CA GLY A 100 9.68 -7.45 -14.40
C GLY A 100 9.43 -8.91 -14.85
N ASN A 101 10.41 -9.81 -14.67
CA ASN A 101 10.37 -11.22 -15.06
C ASN A 101 10.44 -12.18 -13.84
N VAL A 102 10.29 -11.67 -12.63
CA VAL A 102 10.34 -12.45 -11.39
C VAL A 102 8.91 -12.75 -10.93
N HIS A 103 8.47 -14.00 -11.09
CA HIS A 103 7.13 -14.48 -10.74
C HIS A 103 7.01 -15.01 -9.30
N ARG A 104 8.05 -14.89 -8.50
CA ARG A 104 8.03 -15.26 -7.07
C ARG A 104 8.72 -14.20 -6.25
N ALA A 105 8.07 -13.78 -5.19
CA ALA A 105 8.64 -12.81 -4.27
C ALA A 105 10.01 -13.26 -3.72
N THR A 106 10.90 -12.29 -3.61
CA THR A 106 12.25 -12.45 -3.07
C THR A 106 12.36 -11.72 -1.72
N GLU A 107 13.57 -11.68 -1.13
CA GLU A 107 13.84 -10.89 0.08
C GLU A 107 13.64 -9.38 -0.09
N TYR A 108 13.54 -8.88 -1.32
CA TYR A 108 13.26 -7.48 -1.65
C TYR A 108 11.77 -7.16 -1.68
N CYS A 109 10.91 -8.18 -1.58
CA CYS A 109 9.48 -8.04 -1.57
C CYS A 109 8.94 -8.01 -0.13
N HIS A 110 8.10 -7.04 0.16
CA HIS A 110 7.52 -6.80 1.49
C HIS A 110 6.01 -6.76 1.39
N HIS A 111 5.33 -7.26 2.43
CA HIS A 111 3.88 -7.23 2.52
C HIS A 111 3.45 -6.74 3.91
N PHE A 112 2.63 -5.70 3.93
CA PHE A 112 2.12 -5.08 5.15
C PHE A 112 0.61 -5.02 5.12
N ALA A 113 -0.01 -5.32 6.26
CA ALA A 113 -1.41 -5.02 6.53
C ALA A 113 -1.47 -3.77 7.41
N CYS A 114 -2.03 -2.69 6.88
CA CYS A 114 -2.14 -1.40 7.54
C CYS A 114 -3.60 -1.17 7.96
N LEU A 115 -3.86 -1.22 9.25
CA LEU A 115 -5.20 -1.05 9.82
C LEU A 115 -5.40 0.41 10.22
N PRO A 116 -6.52 1.05 9.84
CA PRO A 116 -6.87 2.38 10.31
C PRO A 116 -7.15 2.43 11.81
N VAL A 117 -7.61 1.32 12.37
CA VAL A 117 -7.82 1.12 13.82
C VAL A 117 -7.49 -0.32 14.18
N ASP A 118 -6.98 -0.54 15.39
CA ASP A 118 -6.80 -1.88 15.96
C ASP A 118 -7.45 -1.91 17.35
N GLU A 119 -8.49 -2.70 17.50
CA GLU A 119 -9.24 -2.86 18.77
C GLU A 119 -8.35 -3.35 19.93
N HIS A 120 -7.24 -4.03 19.63
CA HIS A 120 -6.27 -4.48 20.64
C HIS A 120 -5.23 -3.42 21.00
N GLN A 121 -5.22 -2.27 20.34
CA GLN A 121 -4.31 -1.15 20.58
C GLN A 121 -5.09 0.14 20.84
N ASP A 122 -6.11 0.09 21.68
CA ASP A 122 -6.94 1.26 22.03
C ASP A 122 -7.47 2.02 20.80
N SER A 123 -7.84 1.27 19.77
CA SER A 123 -8.30 1.81 18.48
C SER A 123 -7.28 2.71 17.77
N GLN A 124 -5.98 2.55 18.09
CA GLN A 124 -4.93 3.21 17.33
C GLN A 124 -4.65 2.46 16.02
N PRO A 125 -4.16 3.15 14.97
CA PRO A 125 -3.75 2.47 13.74
C PRO A 125 -2.58 1.51 13.99
N ALA A 126 -2.58 0.40 13.26
CA ALA A 126 -1.56 -0.62 13.39
C ALA A 126 -1.02 -1.09 12.04
N VAL A 127 0.20 -1.59 12.04
CA VAL A 127 0.79 -2.28 10.88
C VAL A 127 1.27 -3.65 11.31
N VAL A 128 0.90 -4.66 10.52
CA VAL A 128 1.30 -6.05 10.72
C VAL A 128 2.05 -6.51 9.47
N VAL A 129 3.26 -7.03 9.66
CA VAL A 129 3.99 -7.67 8.55
C VAL A 129 3.29 -8.96 8.20
N GLN A 130 3.04 -9.16 6.91
CA GLN A 130 2.39 -10.35 6.38
C GLN A 130 3.38 -11.21 5.58
N PRO A 131 3.24 -12.53 5.58
CA PRO A 131 3.97 -13.37 4.65
C PRO A 131 3.47 -13.16 3.23
N ILE A 132 4.35 -13.36 2.25
CA ILE A 132 3.98 -13.48 0.84
C ILE A 132 3.97 -14.95 0.48
N ALA A 133 2.86 -15.45 -0.07
CA ALA A 133 2.75 -16.84 -0.47
C ALA A 133 3.83 -17.19 -1.52
N GLN A 134 4.37 -18.39 -1.46
CA GLN A 134 5.39 -18.90 -2.39
C GLN A 134 6.70 -18.08 -2.45
N GLN A 135 6.96 -17.20 -1.50
CA GLN A 135 8.20 -16.43 -1.42
C GLN A 135 9.42 -17.33 -1.40
N ARG A 136 10.45 -17.02 -2.20
CA ARG A 136 11.68 -17.84 -2.30
C ARG A 136 12.54 -17.77 -1.05
N THR A 137 12.60 -16.60 -0.43
CA THR A 137 13.42 -16.32 0.74
C THR A 137 12.63 -15.46 1.70
N THR A 138 12.34 -16.00 2.90
CA THR A 138 11.65 -15.25 3.95
C THR A 138 12.70 -14.62 4.86
N ARG A 139 12.60 -13.31 5.10
CA ARG A 139 13.42 -12.63 6.11
C ARG A 139 12.88 -12.90 7.51
N ILE A 140 13.78 -13.27 8.41
CA ILE A 140 13.47 -13.51 9.83
C ILE A 140 13.22 -12.20 10.59
N ASP A 141 13.77 -11.07 10.11
CA ASP A 141 13.77 -9.78 10.81
C ASP A 141 12.68 -8.78 10.36
N SER A 142 11.63 -9.26 9.71
CA SER A 142 10.51 -8.39 9.31
C SER A 142 9.77 -7.89 10.55
N SER A 143 9.89 -6.62 10.87
CA SER A 143 9.25 -5.99 12.02
C SER A 143 8.59 -4.67 11.59
N ALA A 144 7.37 -4.42 12.03
CA ALA A 144 6.68 -3.14 11.81
C ALA A 144 6.99 -2.08 12.88
N LYS A 145 7.91 -2.35 13.83
CA LYS A 145 8.14 -1.51 15.03
C LYS A 145 8.46 -0.04 14.76
N HIS A 146 9.05 0.28 13.61
CA HIS A 146 9.45 1.65 13.27
C HIS A 146 8.54 2.28 12.22
N ILE A 147 7.55 1.55 11.74
CA ILE A 147 6.54 2.10 10.84
C ILE A 147 5.64 3.02 11.68
N ARG A 148 5.47 4.24 11.20
CA ARG A 148 4.65 5.25 11.89
C ARG A 148 3.32 5.37 11.15
N THR A 149 2.24 5.39 11.92
CA THR A 149 0.89 5.48 11.38
C THR A 149 0.08 6.55 12.09
N ARG A 150 -0.89 7.07 11.37
CA ARG A 150 -1.91 7.96 11.93
C ARG A 150 -3.20 7.82 11.16
N THR A 151 -4.32 7.80 11.88
CA THR A 151 -5.65 7.82 11.28
C THR A 151 -6.35 9.12 11.63
N HIS A 152 -6.98 9.72 10.64
CA HIS A 152 -7.90 10.83 10.80
C HIS A 152 -9.30 10.35 10.44
N LEU A 153 -10.16 10.27 11.44
CA LEU A 153 -11.55 9.88 11.24
C LEU A 153 -12.35 11.12 10.78
N GLU A 154 -13.13 10.95 9.73
CA GLU A 154 -14.00 11.98 9.18
C GLU A 154 -15.43 11.42 9.03
N LYS A 155 -16.41 12.32 8.90
CA LYS A 155 -17.79 11.89 8.62
C LYS A 155 -17.85 11.23 7.24
N GLY A 156 -18.13 9.94 7.22
CA GLY A 156 -18.25 9.16 5.99
C GLY A 156 -16.91 8.64 5.42
N GLY A 157 -15.87 8.54 6.26
CA GLY A 157 -14.60 7.98 5.82
C GLY A 157 -13.44 8.15 6.80
N TYR A 158 -12.24 7.96 6.30
CA TYR A 158 -11.01 8.18 7.06
C TYR A 158 -9.81 8.38 6.13
N ASP A 159 -8.77 9.03 6.65
CA ASP A 159 -7.45 9.03 6.06
C ASP A 159 -6.52 8.19 6.95
N LEU A 160 -5.84 7.21 6.35
CA LEU A 160 -4.78 6.46 6.99
C LEU A 160 -3.43 6.90 6.41
N GLU A 161 -2.58 7.46 7.26
CA GLU A 161 -1.21 7.85 6.93
C GLU A 161 -0.24 6.78 7.42
N VAL A 162 0.66 6.32 6.54
CA VAL A 162 1.67 5.30 6.83
C VAL A 162 3.02 5.79 6.35
N TRP A 163 3.98 5.93 7.28
CA TRP A 163 5.37 6.14 6.96
C TRP A 163 6.16 4.86 7.18
N ILE A 164 6.76 4.35 6.12
CA ILE A 164 7.59 3.14 6.15
C ILE A 164 9.05 3.56 6.02
N PRO A 165 9.83 3.56 7.12
CA PRO A 165 11.26 3.86 7.04
C PRO A 165 11.98 2.89 6.11
N GLY A 166 12.95 3.39 5.35
CA GLY A 166 13.77 2.58 4.46
C GLY A 166 14.51 1.43 5.16
N THR A 167 14.76 1.57 6.47
CA THR A 167 15.34 0.50 7.31
C THR A 167 14.40 -0.70 7.48
N GLN A 168 13.11 -0.55 7.21
CA GLN A 168 12.12 -1.63 7.24
C GLN A 168 11.98 -2.33 5.88
N LEU A 169 12.57 -1.77 4.83
CA LEU A 169 12.52 -2.26 3.46
C LEU A 169 13.92 -2.71 3.03
N HIS A 170 14.12 -4.01 2.89
CA HIS A 170 15.40 -4.52 2.39
C HIS A 170 15.67 -4.01 0.98
N GLY A 171 16.90 -3.57 0.71
CA GLY A 171 17.28 -3.00 -0.59
C GLY A 171 16.85 -1.55 -0.81
N PHE A 172 16.17 -0.90 0.17
CA PHE A 172 15.66 0.45 -0.01
C PHE A 172 16.75 1.49 -0.33
N ARG A 173 17.95 1.33 0.19
CA ARG A 173 19.06 2.27 -0.06
C ARG A 173 19.46 2.35 -1.53
N GLU A 174 19.15 1.32 -2.30
CA GLU A 174 19.49 1.19 -3.71
C GLU A 174 18.40 1.73 -4.64
N ILE A 175 17.20 2.08 -4.12
CA ILE A 175 16.08 2.51 -4.97
C ILE A 175 16.38 3.79 -5.75
N THR A 176 17.22 4.68 -5.23
CA THR A 176 17.63 5.91 -5.93
C THR A 176 18.49 5.61 -7.17
N GLU A 177 19.28 4.55 -7.14
CA GLU A 177 20.07 4.08 -8.29
C GLU A 177 19.19 3.30 -9.27
N ILE A 178 18.24 2.52 -8.76
CA ILE A 178 17.29 1.75 -9.57
C ILE A 178 16.24 2.68 -10.21
N GLY A 179 15.89 3.79 -9.56
CA GLY A 179 14.94 4.81 -10.03
C GLY A 179 13.47 4.44 -9.90
N ARG A 180 13.14 3.26 -9.37
CA ARG A 180 11.75 2.77 -9.24
C ARG A 180 11.59 1.70 -8.17
N ILE A 181 10.33 1.47 -7.79
CA ILE A 181 9.91 0.34 -6.94
C ILE A 181 8.73 -0.39 -7.59
N GLY A 182 8.55 -1.67 -7.29
CA GLY A 182 7.30 -2.38 -7.55
C GLY A 182 6.29 -2.09 -6.44
N PHE A 183 5.02 -1.87 -6.81
CA PHE A 183 3.99 -1.55 -5.84
C PHE A 183 2.64 -2.14 -6.21
N TYR A 184 1.96 -2.69 -5.23
CA TYR A 184 0.57 -3.12 -5.35
C TYR A 184 -0.14 -2.88 -4.02
N CYS A 185 -1.43 -2.58 -4.07
CA CYS A 185 -2.25 -2.46 -2.88
C CYS A 185 -3.68 -2.91 -3.12
N VAL A 186 -4.32 -3.31 -2.02
CA VAL A 186 -5.76 -3.57 -1.93
C VAL A 186 -6.29 -2.83 -0.72
N VAL A 187 -7.31 -2.01 -0.90
CA VAL A 187 -8.08 -1.42 0.20
C VAL A 187 -9.30 -2.29 0.43
N GLN A 188 -9.33 -2.98 1.56
CA GLN A 188 -10.45 -3.79 2.00
C GLN A 188 -11.26 -3.02 3.03
N ASP A 189 -12.56 -2.91 2.81
CA ASP A 189 -13.50 -2.21 3.69
C ASP A 189 -14.74 -3.05 3.94
N SER A 190 -15.12 -3.19 5.19
CA SER A 190 -16.23 -4.04 5.63
C SER A 190 -17.61 -3.63 5.11
N ASN A 191 -17.76 -2.36 4.67
CA ASN A 191 -19.00 -1.82 4.13
C ASN A 191 -18.95 -1.61 2.61
N LEU A 192 -17.76 -1.32 2.06
CA LEU A 192 -17.59 -0.88 0.67
C LEU A 192 -17.01 -1.99 -0.24
N GLY A 193 -16.47 -3.06 0.35
CA GLY A 193 -15.86 -4.17 -0.35
C GLY A 193 -14.35 -4.02 -0.55
N GLU A 194 -13.84 -4.49 -1.67
CA GLU A 194 -12.41 -4.47 -1.98
C GLU A 194 -12.12 -3.59 -3.20
N GLN A 195 -11.11 -2.76 -3.09
CA GLN A 195 -10.57 -1.94 -4.17
C GLN A 195 -9.11 -2.29 -4.38
N PRO A 196 -8.77 -3.11 -5.39
CA PRO A 196 -7.39 -3.33 -5.80
C PRO A 196 -6.83 -2.12 -6.57
N LEU A 197 -5.51 -2.01 -6.62
CA LEU A 197 -4.85 -0.99 -7.44
C LEU A 197 -5.04 -1.28 -8.95
N THR A 198 -4.87 -2.54 -9.37
CA THR A 198 -4.90 -2.96 -10.78
C THR A 198 -5.92 -4.09 -11.02
N LEU A 199 -5.55 -5.30 -10.69
CA LEU A 199 -6.31 -6.53 -10.88
C LEU A 199 -6.78 -7.07 -9.52
N ASP A 200 -7.86 -7.81 -9.51
CA ASP A 200 -8.40 -8.46 -8.32
C ASP A 200 -7.71 -9.81 -8.01
N ASP A 201 -8.22 -10.53 -7.03
CA ASP A 201 -7.70 -11.82 -6.53
C ASP A 201 -7.88 -13.01 -7.49
N ASN A 202 -8.59 -12.83 -8.63
CA ASN A 202 -8.59 -13.80 -9.71
C ASN A 202 -7.22 -13.91 -10.40
N PHE A 203 -6.34 -12.95 -10.14
CA PHE A 203 -4.96 -12.89 -10.62
C PHE A 203 -3.96 -13.08 -9.47
N PRO A 204 -2.74 -13.55 -9.74
CA PRO A 204 -1.76 -13.85 -8.70
C PRO A 204 -1.10 -12.61 -8.07
N THR A 205 -1.81 -11.48 -8.02
CA THR A 205 -1.30 -10.18 -7.55
C THR A 205 -0.75 -10.21 -6.13
N GLY A 206 -1.30 -11.05 -5.26
CA GLY A 206 -0.88 -11.17 -3.86
C GLY A 206 0.47 -11.87 -3.65
N TYR A 207 1.06 -12.49 -4.68
CA TYR A 207 2.31 -13.24 -4.54
C TYR A 207 3.25 -13.19 -5.76
N ASP A 208 2.80 -12.69 -6.90
CA ASP A 208 3.60 -12.55 -8.12
C ASP A 208 4.00 -11.08 -8.33
N PRO A 209 5.27 -10.69 -8.05
CA PRO A 209 5.71 -9.30 -8.18
C PRO A 209 5.69 -8.77 -9.61
N SER A 210 5.66 -9.64 -10.63
CA SER A 210 5.56 -9.20 -12.03
C SER A 210 4.20 -8.57 -12.38
N MET A 211 3.19 -8.75 -11.50
CA MET A 211 1.86 -8.14 -11.64
C MET A 211 1.75 -6.77 -10.94
N TRP A 212 2.80 -6.34 -10.21
CA TRP A 212 2.79 -5.07 -9.49
C TRP A 212 3.21 -3.94 -10.42
N VAL A 213 2.57 -2.77 -10.28
CA VAL A 213 2.94 -1.59 -11.07
C VAL A 213 4.32 -1.07 -10.68
N HIS A 214 5.00 -0.45 -11.62
CA HIS A 214 6.23 0.27 -11.33
C HIS A 214 5.91 1.72 -10.95
N LEU A 215 6.42 2.14 -9.79
CA LEU A 215 6.41 3.53 -9.35
C LEU A 215 7.78 4.13 -9.61
N GLU A 216 7.87 5.01 -10.61
CA GLU A 216 9.09 5.76 -10.96
C GLU A 216 9.32 6.88 -9.96
N LEU A 217 10.53 6.98 -9.43
CA LEU A 217 10.92 7.97 -8.43
C LEU A 217 11.24 9.30 -9.11
N THR A 218 10.47 10.34 -8.82
CA THR A 218 10.74 11.69 -9.34
C THR A 218 11.26 12.62 -8.24
N SER A 219 12.02 13.64 -8.65
CA SER A 219 12.61 14.66 -7.76
C SER A 219 11.58 15.65 -7.22
#